data_8cd6b32bde79d03b7889d3614f882107
#
_entry.id   8cd6b32bde79d03b7889d3614f882107
#
_cell.length_a   1.000
_cell.length_b   1.000
_cell.length_c   1.000
_cell.angle_alpha   90.00
_cell.angle_beta   90.00
_cell.angle_gamma   90.00
#
_symmetry.space_group_name_H-M   'P 1'
#
loop_
_entity.id
_entity.type
_entity.pdbx_description
1 polymer ?
#
loop_
_entity_poly.entity_id
_entity_poly.type
_entity_poly.pdbx_seq_one_letter_code
_entity_poly.pdbx_strand_id
1 'polypeptide(L)'
;MEQDTKNLVVAQILSGFKFFDVDGQRYKIISPSSEIKLLGEYVYRDTMQSEKFEDLITRDKAKMILNELDIWKPKDDRDLKDLEKYSDDLKIQLYQSTFKSNTQNDIRKRLKRTKTIIDKATIKRYSLEHATIEYHSFITKKQFITALCILDENNQNVYTEKGFWLSDPYLLNTIINKIDQETISITEFREISRDEPWRSLWTIGKENVFGIPIKDLNDDQKTLVSFSKMYDNAYETTECPAEEVFKDDDMFDGWMLLQKKQRENDKKQQELDRIAGKHNDSAGEVFVVAETPEDVDRIQSLNDAGTRRELNQRVKYIKDQGSVQEQYLPEVKRELTRQAAEQFKNSIRGK
;
A
#
# COMPACT_ATOMS: atom_id res chain seq x y z
N MET A 1 2.57 -20.89 -11.93
CA MET A 1 1.29 -21.36 -12.53
C MET A 1 1.60 -22.23 -13.75
N GLU A 2 0.86 -23.31 -14.00
CA GLU A 2 1.02 -24.12 -15.23
C GLU A 2 0.49 -23.31 -16.45
N GLN A 3 1.05 -23.59 -17.64
CA GLN A 3 0.75 -22.80 -18.85
C GLN A 3 -0.74 -22.85 -19.24
N ASP A 4 -1.38 -24.03 -19.12
CA ASP A 4 -2.80 -24.18 -19.44
C ASP A 4 -3.68 -23.40 -18.47
N THR A 5 -3.32 -23.35 -17.19
CA THR A 5 -4.00 -22.53 -16.19
C THR A 5 -3.85 -21.03 -16.49
N LYS A 6 -2.64 -20.58 -16.90
CA LYS A 6 -2.42 -19.19 -17.33
C LYS A 6 -3.30 -18.82 -18.52
N ASN A 7 -3.35 -19.69 -19.53
CA ASN A 7 -4.18 -19.49 -20.72
C ASN A 7 -5.66 -19.33 -20.34
N LEU A 8 -6.17 -20.19 -19.45
CA LEU A 8 -7.55 -20.13 -18.98
C LEU A 8 -7.83 -18.82 -18.21
N VAL A 9 -6.95 -18.46 -17.27
CA VAL A 9 -7.09 -17.24 -16.48
C VAL A 9 -7.05 -16.00 -17.36
N VAL A 10 -6.12 -15.93 -18.32
CA VAL A 10 -6.06 -14.83 -19.29
C VAL A 10 -7.35 -14.74 -20.12
N ALA A 11 -7.88 -15.88 -20.59
CA ALA A 11 -9.15 -15.91 -21.33
C ALA A 11 -10.33 -15.43 -20.46
N GLN A 12 -10.39 -15.81 -19.19
CA GLN A 12 -11.41 -15.32 -18.25
C GLN A 12 -11.31 -13.80 -18.03
N ILE A 13 -10.11 -13.28 -17.82
CA ILE A 13 -9.90 -11.82 -17.63
C ILE A 13 -10.28 -11.06 -18.91
N LEU A 14 -9.88 -11.56 -20.08
CA LEU A 14 -10.21 -10.95 -21.37
C LEU A 14 -11.72 -10.92 -21.62
N SER A 15 -12.42 -12.02 -21.30
CA SER A 15 -13.87 -12.10 -21.49
C SER A 15 -14.66 -11.21 -20.52
N GLY A 16 -14.07 -10.86 -19.39
CA GLY A 16 -14.73 -10.05 -18.35
C GLY A 16 -15.81 -10.78 -17.54
N PHE A 17 -15.95 -12.09 -17.71
CA PHE A 17 -16.89 -12.93 -16.97
C PHE A 17 -16.27 -14.29 -16.62
N LYS A 18 -16.89 -14.98 -15.65
CA LYS A 18 -16.50 -16.34 -15.24
C LYS A 18 -17.74 -17.25 -15.26
N PHE A 19 -17.51 -18.55 -15.49
CA PHE A 19 -18.53 -19.56 -15.36
C PHE A 19 -18.33 -20.39 -14.09
N PHE A 20 -19.43 -20.75 -13.45
CA PHE A 20 -19.45 -21.64 -12.28
C PHE A 20 -20.55 -22.70 -12.45
N ASP A 21 -20.20 -23.95 -12.18
CA ASP A 21 -21.15 -25.04 -12.15
C ASP A 21 -21.54 -25.33 -10.69
N VAL A 22 -22.84 -25.22 -10.36
CA VAL A 22 -23.40 -25.52 -9.04
C VAL A 22 -24.57 -26.45 -9.21
N ASP A 23 -24.55 -27.59 -8.55
CA ASP A 23 -25.61 -28.62 -8.59
C ASP A 23 -25.99 -29.06 -10.02
N GLY A 24 -25.00 -29.08 -10.93
CA GLY A 24 -25.21 -29.48 -12.33
C GLY A 24 -25.76 -28.37 -13.23
N GLN A 25 -25.99 -27.18 -12.71
CA GLN A 25 -26.39 -25.99 -13.49
C GLN A 25 -25.21 -25.04 -13.65
N ARG A 26 -25.08 -24.46 -14.85
CA ARG A 26 -24.04 -23.49 -15.15
C ARG A 26 -24.54 -22.07 -14.94
N TYR A 27 -23.77 -21.29 -14.20
CA TYR A 27 -24.00 -19.88 -13.95
C TYR A 27 -22.88 -19.05 -14.53
N LYS A 28 -23.21 -17.86 -15.02
CA LYS A 28 -22.26 -16.87 -15.52
C LYS A 28 -22.25 -15.69 -14.57
N ILE A 29 -21.05 -15.27 -14.15
CA ILE A 29 -20.88 -14.05 -13.35
C ILE A 29 -20.24 -12.99 -14.21
N ILE A 30 -20.94 -11.86 -14.33
CA ILE A 30 -20.47 -10.68 -15.04
C ILE A 30 -19.93 -9.64 -14.06
N SER A 31 -19.16 -8.70 -14.57
CA SER A 31 -18.66 -7.59 -13.77
C SER A 31 -19.79 -6.62 -13.41
N PRO A 32 -19.82 -6.11 -12.16
CA PRO A 32 -20.85 -5.18 -11.73
C PRO A 32 -20.75 -3.84 -12.48
N SER A 33 -21.87 -3.37 -13.01
CA SER A 33 -21.99 -2.02 -13.56
C SER A 33 -21.81 -0.94 -12.48
N SER A 34 -21.57 0.30 -12.89
CA SER A 34 -21.50 1.43 -11.95
C SER A 34 -22.80 1.62 -11.16
N GLU A 35 -23.94 1.31 -11.76
CA GLU A 35 -25.25 1.33 -11.12
C GLU A 35 -25.35 0.29 -10.01
N ILE A 36 -24.99 -0.98 -10.28
CA ILE A 36 -24.98 -2.05 -9.29
C ILE A 36 -24.03 -1.72 -8.14
N LYS A 37 -22.86 -1.13 -8.43
CA LYS A 37 -21.91 -0.67 -7.41
C LYS A 37 -22.53 0.41 -6.52
N LEU A 38 -23.24 1.36 -7.12
CA LEU A 38 -23.94 2.43 -6.38
C LEU A 38 -25.06 1.87 -5.50
N LEU A 39 -25.88 0.95 -6.04
CA LEU A 39 -26.90 0.26 -5.25
C LEU A 39 -26.29 -0.51 -4.06
N GLY A 40 -25.15 -1.15 -4.27
CA GLY A 40 -24.39 -1.77 -3.18
C GLY A 40 -23.97 -0.78 -2.07
N GLU A 41 -23.62 0.49 -2.42
CA GLU A 41 -23.34 1.52 -1.41
C GLU A 41 -24.58 1.92 -0.61
N TYR A 42 -25.74 1.95 -1.23
CA TYR A 42 -27.00 2.16 -0.50
C TYR A 42 -27.29 1.01 0.46
N VAL A 43 -27.12 -0.24 0.00
CA VAL A 43 -27.28 -1.43 0.87
C VAL A 43 -26.30 -1.39 2.06
N TYR A 44 -25.06 -1.00 1.83
CA TYR A 44 -24.09 -0.82 2.92
C TYR A 44 -24.57 0.18 3.97
N ARG A 45 -25.02 1.38 3.53
CA ARG A 45 -25.52 2.42 4.45
C ARG A 45 -26.80 2.01 5.18
N ASP A 46 -27.71 1.37 4.47
CA ASP A 46 -28.97 0.89 5.05
C ASP A 46 -28.68 -0.17 6.12
N THR A 47 -27.79 -1.11 5.83
CA THR A 47 -27.36 -2.14 6.79
C THR A 47 -26.70 -1.51 8.03
N MET A 48 -25.85 -0.48 7.85
CA MET A 48 -25.23 0.25 8.95
C MET A 48 -26.22 0.94 9.89
N GLN A 49 -27.41 1.29 9.39
CA GLN A 49 -28.46 1.98 10.15
C GLN A 49 -29.60 1.05 10.59
N SER A 50 -29.50 -0.24 10.24
CA SER A 50 -30.57 -1.19 10.49
C SER A 50 -30.62 -1.62 11.96
N GLU A 51 -31.79 -1.51 12.57
CA GLU A 51 -32.08 -1.98 13.94
C GLU A 51 -31.79 -3.49 14.13
N LYS A 52 -31.79 -4.28 13.03
CA LYS A 52 -31.49 -5.72 13.07
C LYS A 52 -30.05 -6.02 13.55
N PHE A 53 -29.17 -5.05 13.52
CA PHE A 53 -27.75 -5.17 13.84
C PHE A 53 -27.33 -4.30 15.03
N GLU A 54 -28.28 -3.82 15.86
CA GLU A 54 -27.99 -3.01 17.05
C GLU A 54 -27.06 -3.70 18.06
N ASP A 55 -27.08 -5.04 18.11
CA ASP A 55 -26.22 -5.83 18.99
C ASP A 55 -24.76 -5.90 18.52
N LEU A 56 -24.46 -5.51 17.27
CA LEU A 56 -23.10 -5.49 16.76
C LEU A 56 -22.35 -4.25 17.24
N ILE A 57 -21.08 -4.45 17.52
CA ILE A 57 -20.20 -3.35 17.93
C ILE A 57 -19.68 -2.57 16.71
N THR A 58 -19.29 -1.31 16.90
CA THR A 58 -18.55 -0.55 15.88
C THR A 58 -17.07 -0.94 15.89
N ARG A 59 -16.34 -0.69 14.79
CA ARG A 59 -14.88 -0.89 14.73
C ARG A 59 -14.15 -0.14 15.83
N ASP A 60 -14.59 1.06 16.18
CA ASP A 60 -13.94 1.83 17.23
C ASP A 60 -14.16 1.20 18.60
N LYS A 61 -15.36 0.69 18.86
CA LYS A 61 -15.64 -0.07 20.10
C LYS A 61 -14.84 -1.38 20.13
N ALA A 62 -14.70 -2.08 18.98
CA ALA A 62 -13.85 -3.27 18.89
C ALA A 62 -12.38 -2.96 19.25
N LYS A 63 -11.83 -1.84 18.74
CA LYS A 63 -10.47 -1.39 19.11
C LYS A 63 -10.33 -1.07 20.62
N MET A 64 -11.35 -0.44 21.22
CA MET A 64 -11.36 -0.19 22.66
C MET A 64 -11.32 -1.49 23.46
N ILE A 65 -12.17 -2.47 23.10
CA ILE A 65 -12.21 -3.79 23.75
C ILE A 65 -10.85 -4.50 23.61
N LEU A 66 -10.25 -4.51 22.42
CA LEU A 66 -8.94 -5.12 22.19
C LEU A 66 -7.83 -4.47 23.06
N ASN A 67 -7.92 -3.16 23.27
CA ASN A 67 -7.00 -2.45 24.15
C ASN A 67 -7.25 -2.76 25.63
N GLU A 68 -8.49 -2.82 26.08
CA GLU A 68 -8.86 -3.19 27.45
C GLU A 68 -8.45 -4.63 27.81
N LEU A 69 -8.56 -5.55 26.85
CA LEU A 69 -8.16 -6.95 26.99
C LEU A 69 -6.65 -7.18 26.81
N ASP A 70 -5.86 -6.14 26.64
CA ASP A 70 -4.41 -6.24 26.38
C ASP A 70 -4.04 -7.07 25.13
N ILE A 71 -4.97 -7.23 24.18
CA ILE A 71 -4.75 -7.99 22.94
C ILE A 71 -4.05 -7.13 21.89
N TRP A 72 -4.49 -5.85 21.75
CA TRP A 72 -3.95 -4.89 20.81
C TRP A 72 -3.95 -3.47 21.39
N LYS A 73 -2.78 -2.84 21.42
CA LYS A 73 -2.58 -1.49 21.99
C LYS A 73 -2.18 -0.49 20.91
N PRO A 74 -2.33 0.83 21.15
CA PRO A 74 -1.83 1.86 20.22
C PRO A 74 -0.32 1.79 19.94
N LYS A 75 0.46 1.17 20.86
CA LYS A 75 1.87 0.89 20.63
C LYS A 75 2.05 -0.16 19.52
N ASP A 76 1.22 -1.20 19.49
CA ASP A 76 1.33 -2.28 18.51
C ASP A 76 1.06 -1.79 17.08
N ASP A 77 0.22 -0.75 16.90
CA ASP A 77 0.04 -0.07 15.60
C ASP A 77 1.33 0.59 15.10
N ARG A 78 2.14 1.14 16.00
CA ARG A 78 3.46 1.72 15.66
C ARG A 78 4.47 0.64 15.34
N ASP A 79 4.52 -0.38 16.19
CA ASP A 79 5.41 -1.53 16.02
C ASP A 79 5.11 -2.26 14.70
N LEU A 80 3.82 -2.39 14.31
CA LEU A 80 3.42 -2.95 13.02
C LEU A 80 3.92 -2.10 11.84
N LYS A 81 3.75 -0.78 11.90
CA LYS A 81 4.27 0.13 10.86
C LYS A 81 5.80 0.08 10.75
N ASP A 82 6.49 -0.08 11.86
CA ASP A 82 7.95 -0.20 11.86
C ASP A 82 8.40 -1.55 11.28
N LEU A 83 7.64 -2.63 11.51
CA LEU A 83 7.86 -3.93 10.87
C LEU A 83 7.60 -3.89 9.35
N GLU A 84 6.56 -3.17 8.90
CA GLU A 84 6.29 -2.95 7.47
C GLU A 84 7.45 -2.20 6.80
N LYS A 85 7.93 -1.11 7.42
CA LYS A 85 9.12 -0.37 6.94
C LYS A 85 10.37 -1.24 6.93
N TYR A 86 10.57 -2.05 7.97
CA TYR A 86 11.68 -2.99 8.01
C TYR A 86 11.60 -4.04 6.91
N SER A 87 10.39 -4.52 6.59
CA SER A 87 10.16 -5.41 5.44
C SER A 87 10.55 -4.74 4.13
N ASP A 88 10.20 -3.47 3.92
CA ASP A 88 10.57 -2.70 2.74
C ASP A 88 12.08 -2.48 2.66
N ASP A 89 12.73 -2.19 3.77
CA ASP A 89 14.20 -2.06 3.82
C ASP A 89 14.91 -3.39 3.52
N LEU A 90 14.36 -4.52 3.95
CA LEU A 90 14.87 -5.84 3.59
C LEU A 90 14.73 -6.13 2.09
N LYS A 91 13.65 -5.71 1.44
CA LYS A 91 13.49 -5.84 -0.02
C LYS A 91 14.54 -5.01 -0.76
N ILE A 92 14.80 -3.77 -0.31
CA ILE A 92 15.86 -2.94 -0.87
C ILE A 92 17.23 -3.62 -0.73
N GLN A 93 17.54 -4.15 0.47
CA GLN A 93 18.79 -4.88 0.71
C GLN A 93 18.90 -6.15 -0.15
N LEU A 94 17.79 -6.85 -0.39
CA LEU A 94 17.73 -8.01 -1.27
C LEU A 94 18.12 -7.63 -2.69
N TYR A 95 17.54 -6.58 -3.24
CA TYR A 95 17.90 -6.05 -4.55
C TYR A 95 19.38 -5.63 -4.61
N GLN A 96 19.87 -4.86 -3.63
CA GLN A 96 21.27 -4.42 -3.58
C GLN A 96 22.28 -5.56 -3.43
N SER A 97 21.85 -6.73 -2.98
CA SER A 97 22.69 -7.93 -2.84
C SER A 97 22.61 -8.90 -4.01
N THR A 98 22.18 -8.46 -5.20
CA THR A 98 21.94 -9.29 -6.40
C THR A 98 23.12 -10.23 -6.73
N PHE A 99 24.37 -9.83 -6.49
CA PHE A 99 25.55 -10.65 -6.77
C PHE A 99 26.11 -11.46 -5.58
N LYS A 100 25.36 -11.54 -4.44
CA LYS A 100 25.84 -12.19 -3.20
C LYS A 100 24.81 -13.22 -2.72
N SER A 101 24.82 -14.43 -3.30
CA SER A 101 23.80 -15.48 -3.03
C SER A 101 23.63 -15.85 -1.56
N ASN A 102 24.69 -15.94 -0.76
CA ASN A 102 24.59 -16.24 0.67
C ASN A 102 23.86 -15.13 1.43
N THR A 103 24.18 -13.87 1.13
CA THR A 103 23.52 -12.70 1.72
C THR A 103 22.04 -12.66 1.33
N GLN A 104 21.70 -12.94 0.07
CA GLN A 104 20.31 -13.02 -0.38
C GLN A 104 19.52 -14.07 0.39
N ASN A 105 20.06 -15.26 0.58
CA ASN A 105 19.39 -16.33 1.31
C ASN A 105 19.07 -15.93 2.76
N ASP A 106 20.00 -15.26 3.43
CA ASP A 106 19.76 -14.76 4.78
C ASP A 106 18.72 -13.64 4.82
N ILE A 107 18.74 -12.72 3.86
CA ILE A 107 17.72 -11.67 3.75
C ILE A 107 16.33 -12.29 3.47
N ARG A 108 16.21 -13.26 2.56
CA ARG A 108 14.94 -13.97 2.29
C ARG A 108 14.39 -14.66 3.54
N LYS A 109 15.25 -15.30 4.35
CA LYS A 109 14.84 -15.90 5.63
C LYS A 109 14.30 -14.85 6.60
N ARG A 110 14.98 -13.69 6.71
CA ARG A 110 14.52 -12.57 7.56
C ARG A 110 13.19 -12.02 7.05
N LEU A 111 13.08 -11.78 5.74
CA LEU A 111 11.86 -11.29 5.10
C LEU A 111 10.67 -12.22 5.35
N LYS A 112 10.86 -13.53 5.17
CA LYS A 112 9.83 -14.54 5.48
C LYS A 112 9.39 -14.50 6.94
N ARG A 113 10.35 -14.38 7.88
CA ARG A 113 10.03 -14.25 9.32
C ARG A 113 9.27 -12.96 9.61
N THR A 114 9.70 -11.83 9.04
CA THR A 114 9.03 -10.53 9.21
C THR A 114 7.61 -10.57 8.66
N LYS A 115 7.39 -11.12 7.45
CA LYS A 115 6.04 -11.33 6.88
C LYS A 115 5.16 -12.15 7.83
N THR A 116 5.67 -13.27 8.37
CA THR A 116 4.92 -14.08 9.34
C THR A 116 4.56 -13.33 10.62
N ILE A 117 5.43 -12.43 11.10
CA ILE A 117 5.14 -11.59 12.28
C ILE A 117 4.07 -10.56 11.95
N ILE A 118 4.16 -9.91 10.79
CA ILE A 118 3.16 -8.95 10.28
C ILE A 118 1.79 -9.64 10.16
N ASP A 119 1.73 -10.83 9.55
CA ASP A 119 0.47 -11.59 9.39
C ASP A 119 -0.16 -11.91 10.75
N LYS A 120 0.63 -12.39 11.72
CA LYS A 120 0.15 -12.66 13.09
C LYS A 120 -0.34 -11.40 13.80
N ALA A 121 0.36 -10.29 13.64
CA ALA A 121 -0.02 -8.99 14.19
C ALA A 121 -1.34 -8.51 13.56
N THR A 122 -1.48 -8.62 12.24
CA THR A 122 -2.70 -8.27 11.51
C THR A 122 -3.90 -9.11 11.96
N ILE A 123 -3.73 -10.42 12.12
CA ILE A 123 -4.79 -11.30 12.65
C ILE A 123 -5.24 -10.85 14.04
N LYS A 124 -4.31 -10.50 14.94
CA LYS A 124 -4.65 -9.99 16.27
C LYS A 124 -5.40 -8.66 16.21
N ARG A 125 -4.92 -7.74 15.37
CA ARG A 125 -5.52 -6.41 15.18
C ARG A 125 -6.98 -6.48 14.75
N TYR A 126 -7.31 -7.44 13.88
CA TYR A 126 -8.65 -7.62 13.31
C TYR A 126 -9.43 -8.80 13.92
N SER A 127 -9.02 -9.28 15.09
CA SER A 127 -9.64 -10.47 15.70
C SER A 127 -11.14 -10.30 16.01
N LEU A 128 -11.60 -9.08 16.27
CA LEU A 128 -13.02 -8.74 16.51
C LEU A 128 -13.72 -8.14 15.28
N GLU A 129 -13.07 -8.07 14.11
CA GLU A 129 -13.65 -7.46 12.91
C GLU A 129 -14.96 -8.13 12.52
N HIS A 130 -15.07 -9.46 12.64
CA HIS A 130 -16.25 -10.23 12.32
C HIS A 130 -17.48 -9.91 13.20
N ALA A 131 -17.29 -9.27 14.36
CA ALA A 131 -18.36 -8.85 15.25
C ALA A 131 -18.77 -7.38 15.03
N THR A 132 -18.20 -6.71 14.01
CA THR A 132 -18.47 -5.28 13.77
C THR A 132 -19.59 -5.08 12.74
N ILE A 133 -20.37 -4.02 12.94
CA ILE A 133 -21.43 -3.65 12.01
C ILE A 133 -20.85 -3.28 10.62
N GLU A 134 -19.67 -2.68 10.58
CA GLU A 134 -18.99 -2.33 9.33
C GLU A 134 -18.63 -3.59 8.52
N TYR A 135 -18.17 -4.65 9.18
CA TYR A 135 -17.89 -5.94 8.51
C TYR A 135 -19.16 -6.56 7.94
N HIS A 136 -20.22 -6.63 8.73
CA HIS A 136 -21.51 -7.20 8.29
C HIS A 136 -22.10 -6.40 7.13
N SER A 137 -22.06 -5.06 7.21
CA SER A 137 -22.50 -4.19 6.12
C SER A 137 -21.68 -4.39 4.85
N PHE A 138 -20.37 -4.57 4.98
CA PHE A 138 -19.49 -4.86 3.84
C PHE A 138 -19.81 -6.23 3.20
N ILE A 139 -20.02 -7.27 4.00
CA ILE A 139 -20.40 -8.61 3.51
C ILE A 139 -21.75 -8.57 2.82
N THR A 140 -22.77 -7.93 3.41
CA THR A 140 -24.10 -7.78 2.80
C THR A 140 -24.01 -7.05 1.47
N LYS A 141 -23.25 -5.96 1.39
CA LYS A 141 -22.96 -5.26 0.13
C LYS A 141 -22.31 -6.18 -0.90
N LYS A 142 -21.26 -6.94 -0.52
CA LYS A 142 -20.57 -7.88 -1.41
C LYS A 142 -21.55 -8.93 -1.94
N GLN A 143 -22.36 -9.52 -1.06
CA GLN A 143 -23.37 -10.51 -1.44
C GLN A 143 -24.41 -9.93 -2.40
N PHE A 144 -24.92 -8.73 -2.12
CA PHE A 144 -25.90 -8.05 -2.95
C PHE A 144 -25.36 -7.75 -4.36
N ILE A 145 -24.17 -7.17 -4.45
CA ILE A 145 -23.53 -6.89 -5.73
C ILE A 145 -23.30 -8.18 -6.51
N THR A 146 -22.79 -9.23 -5.85
CA THR A 146 -22.54 -10.52 -6.51
C THR A 146 -23.85 -11.14 -7.00
N ALA A 147 -24.93 -11.12 -6.20
CA ALA A 147 -26.23 -11.66 -6.58
C ALA A 147 -26.75 -11.03 -7.88
N LEU A 148 -26.70 -9.71 -8.00
CA LEU A 148 -27.14 -8.98 -9.20
C LEU A 148 -26.27 -9.23 -10.44
N CYS A 149 -25.08 -9.81 -10.26
CA CYS A 149 -24.16 -10.15 -11.34
C CYS A 149 -24.27 -11.61 -11.80
N ILE A 150 -25.11 -12.44 -11.16
CA ILE A 150 -25.28 -13.85 -11.52
C ILE A 150 -26.36 -13.97 -12.61
N LEU A 151 -25.96 -14.57 -13.72
CA LEU A 151 -26.83 -14.91 -14.84
C LEU A 151 -26.99 -16.42 -14.96
N ASP A 152 -28.16 -16.88 -15.37
CA ASP A 152 -28.42 -18.27 -15.73
C ASP A 152 -27.90 -18.62 -17.15
N GLU A 153 -28.15 -19.84 -17.61
CA GLU A 153 -27.77 -20.32 -18.94
C GLU A 153 -28.42 -19.52 -20.08
N ASN A 154 -29.54 -18.85 -19.82
CA ASN A 154 -30.27 -18.01 -20.77
C ASN A 154 -29.80 -16.54 -20.73
N ASN A 155 -28.74 -16.22 -19.98
CA ASN A 155 -28.26 -14.88 -19.67
C ASN A 155 -29.32 -14.00 -18.96
N GLN A 156 -30.22 -14.59 -18.18
CA GLN A 156 -31.18 -13.87 -17.35
C GLN A 156 -30.65 -13.74 -15.93
N ASN A 157 -30.96 -12.62 -15.27
CA ASN A 157 -30.57 -12.40 -13.89
C ASN A 157 -31.24 -13.42 -12.97
N VAL A 158 -30.48 -14.17 -12.22
CA VAL A 158 -30.97 -15.12 -11.21
C VAL A 158 -31.61 -14.39 -10.03
N TYR A 159 -31.06 -13.24 -9.67
CA TYR A 159 -31.54 -12.40 -8.58
C TYR A 159 -31.97 -11.02 -9.08
N THR A 160 -33.07 -10.53 -8.50
CA THR A 160 -33.48 -9.12 -8.59
C THR A 160 -33.16 -8.41 -7.28
N GLU A 161 -33.19 -7.09 -7.25
CA GLU A 161 -32.96 -6.32 -6.02
C GLU A 161 -33.89 -6.75 -4.87
N LYS A 162 -35.18 -6.93 -5.15
CA LYS A 162 -36.16 -7.41 -4.15
C LYS A 162 -35.99 -8.90 -3.85
N GLY A 163 -35.69 -9.69 -4.88
CA GLY A 163 -35.49 -11.13 -4.77
C GLY A 163 -34.30 -11.53 -3.91
N PHE A 164 -33.26 -10.71 -3.88
CA PHE A 164 -32.10 -10.93 -3.01
C PHE A 164 -32.45 -11.12 -1.53
N TRP A 165 -33.38 -10.29 -1.02
CA TRP A 165 -33.80 -10.34 0.39
C TRP A 165 -34.74 -11.50 0.74
N LEU A 166 -35.33 -12.12 -0.28
CA LEU A 166 -36.35 -13.16 -0.13
C LEU A 166 -35.85 -14.54 -0.54
N SER A 167 -34.72 -14.65 -1.20
CA SER A 167 -34.18 -15.89 -1.73
C SER A 167 -33.38 -16.68 -0.68
N ASP A 168 -33.32 -18.01 -0.90
CA ASP A 168 -32.43 -18.88 -0.15
C ASP A 168 -30.97 -18.47 -0.42
N PRO A 169 -30.18 -18.22 0.62
CA PRO A 169 -28.78 -17.83 0.48
C PRO A 169 -27.84 -18.97 0.02
N TYR A 170 -28.31 -20.22 -0.07
CA TYR A 170 -27.48 -21.39 -0.37
C TYR A 170 -26.71 -21.24 -1.69
N LEU A 171 -27.43 -21.01 -2.79
CA LEU A 171 -26.82 -20.85 -4.11
C LEU A 171 -25.83 -19.69 -4.13
N LEU A 172 -26.24 -18.53 -3.61
CA LEU A 172 -25.41 -17.33 -3.55
C LEU A 172 -24.11 -17.58 -2.76
N ASN A 173 -24.23 -18.17 -1.56
CA ASN A 173 -23.06 -18.47 -0.74
C ASN A 173 -22.15 -19.52 -1.39
N THR A 174 -22.72 -20.52 -2.06
CA THR A 174 -21.95 -21.53 -2.80
C THR A 174 -21.15 -20.87 -3.94
N ILE A 175 -21.77 -19.97 -4.69
CA ILE A 175 -21.10 -19.23 -5.77
C ILE A 175 -20.02 -18.31 -5.19
N ILE A 176 -20.30 -17.57 -4.11
CA ILE A 176 -19.32 -16.69 -3.46
C ILE A 176 -18.11 -17.48 -2.99
N ASN A 177 -18.31 -18.63 -2.35
CA ASN A 177 -17.22 -19.50 -1.90
C ASN A 177 -16.36 -19.98 -3.08
N LYS A 178 -16.96 -20.31 -4.22
CA LYS A 178 -16.19 -20.67 -5.43
C LYS A 178 -15.41 -19.46 -5.99
N ILE A 179 -16.01 -18.28 -6.03
CA ILE A 179 -15.31 -17.05 -6.44
C ILE A 179 -14.08 -16.82 -5.55
N ASP A 180 -14.26 -16.94 -4.23
CA ASP A 180 -13.17 -16.71 -3.26
C ASP A 180 -12.05 -17.76 -3.41
N GLN A 181 -12.37 -19.01 -3.74
CA GLN A 181 -11.39 -20.08 -4.04
C GLN A 181 -10.64 -19.84 -5.35
N GLU A 182 -11.29 -19.25 -6.36
CA GLU A 182 -10.72 -18.96 -7.68
C GLU A 182 -10.21 -17.52 -7.80
N THR A 183 -10.09 -16.80 -6.69
CA THR A 183 -9.54 -15.45 -6.69
C THR A 183 -8.06 -15.48 -7.04
N ILE A 184 -7.69 -14.73 -8.08
CA ILE A 184 -6.31 -14.62 -8.55
C ILE A 184 -5.51 -13.79 -7.54
N SER A 185 -4.41 -14.35 -7.06
CA SER A 185 -3.52 -13.66 -6.13
C SER A 185 -2.71 -12.56 -6.84
N ILE A 186 -2.21 -11.59 -6.08
CA ILE A 186 -1.33 -10.53 -6.60
C ILE A 186 -0.09 -11.12 -7.27
N THR A 187 0.49 -12.18 -6.71
CA THR A 187 1.65 -12.87 -7.28
C THR A 187 1.32 -13.49 -8.65
N GLU A 188 0.14 -14.09 -8.79
CA GLU A 188 -0.32 -14.64 -10.06
C GLU A 188 -0.58 -13.55 -11.10
N PHE A 189 -1.20 -12.41 -10.72
CA PHE A 189 -1.33 -11.27 -11.62
C PHE A 189 0.01 -10.74 -12.11
N ARG A 190 1.02 -10.67 -11.24
CA ARG A 190 2.38 -10.28 -11.61
C ARG A 190 3.00 -11.28 -12.58
N GLU A 191 2.85 -12.57 -12.31
CA GLU A 191 3.34 -13.64 -13.19
C GLU A 191 2.69 -13.55 -14.58
N ILE A 192 1.35 -13.44 -14.65
CA ILE A 192 0.60 -13.30 -15.91
C ILE A 192 1.06 -12.05 -16.67
N SER A 193 1.25 -10.93 -16.00
CA SER A 193 1.62 -9.66 -16.65
C SER A 193 3.03 -9.65 -17.26
N ARG A 194 3.89 -10.60 -16.87
CA ARG A 194 5.25 -10.78 -17.40
C ARG A 194 5.35 -11.85 -18.49
N ASP A 195 4.41 -12.81 -18.48
CA ASP A 195 4.51 -14.03 -19.27
C ASP A 195 3.54 -14.06 -20.46
N GLU A 196 3.80 -14.99 -21.37
CA GLU A 196 2.89 -15.34 -22.43
C GLU A 196 1.68 -16.15 -21.91
N PRO A 197 0.48 -16.01 -22.52
CA PRO A 197 0.18 -15.27 -23.77
C PRO A 197 -0.15 -13.80 -23.56
N TRP A 198 -0.30 -13.34 -22.31
CA TRP A 198 -0.73 -11.97 -22.02
C TRP A 198 0.25 -10.91 -22.55
N ARG A 199 1.56 -11.16 -22.42
CA ARG A 199 2.57 -10.17 -22.81
C ARG A 199 2.48 -9.78 -24.29
N SER A 200 2.27 -10.76 -25.19
CA SER A 200 2.06 -10.50 -26.62
C SER A 200 0.79 -9.70 -26.86
N LEU A 201 -0.32 -10.06 -26.24
CA LEU A 201 -1.60 -9.35 -26.36
C LEU A 201 -1.47 -7.90 -25.89
N TRP A 202 -0.84 -7.70 -24.74
CA TRP A 202 -0.60 -6.38 -24.17
C TRP A 202 0.30 -5.52 -25.05
N THR A 203 1.36 -6.09 -25.63
CA THR A 203 2.29 -5.37 -26.50
C THR A 203 1.59 -4.83 -27.75
N ILE A 204 0.65 -5.60 -28.32
CA ILE A 204 -0.12 -5.23 -29.51
C ILE A 204 -1.25 -4.26 -29.16
N GLY A 205 -2.05 -4.59 -28.15
CA GLY A 205 -3.30 -3.90 -27.84
C GLY A 205 -3.17 -2.77 -26.82
N LYS A 206 -2.16 -2.82 -25.94
CA LYS A 206 -2.01 -1.91 -24.80
C LYS A 206 -3.35 -1.76 -24.06
N GLU A 207 -3.77 -0.54 -23.78
CA GLU A 207 -5.02 -0.24 -23.08
C GLU A 207 -6.29 -0.66 -23.82
N ASN A 208 -6.20 -0.87 -25.15
CA ASN A 208 -7.32 -1.29 -25.99
C ASN A 208 -7.47 -2.82 -26.10
N VAL A 209 -6.64 -3.61 -25.43
CA VAL A 209 -6.64 -5.08 -25.50
C VAL A 209 -7.99 -5.71 -25.16
N PHE A 210 -8.79 -5.06 -24.33
CA PHE A 210 -10.12 -5.55 -23.95
C PHE A 210 -11.25 -5.12 -24.89
N GLY A 211 -11.02 -4.19 -25.81
CA GLY A 211 -12.04 -3.68 -26.73
C GLY A 211 -13.18 -2.89 -26.07
N ILE A 212 -13.04 -2.52 -24.80
CA ILE A 212 -14.03 -1.75 -24.02
C ILE A 212 -13.37 -0.51 -23.41
N PRO A 213 -14.13 0.56 -23.11
CA PRO A 213 -13.60 1.74 -22.47
C PRO A 213 -12.97 1.44 -21.09
N ILE A 214 -11.92 2.18 -20.73
CA ILE A 214 -11.19 2.00 -19.46
C ILE A 214 -12.13 2.10 -18.23
N LYS A 215 -13.16 2.97 -18.30
CA LYS A 215 -14.15 3.13 -17.23
C LYS A 215 -14.96 1.86 -16.95
N ASP A 216 -15.13 1.01 -17.96
CA ASP A 216 -15.96 -0.18 -17.92
C ASP A 216 -15.14 -1.45 -17.63
N LEU A 217 -13.80 -1.33 -17.49
CA LEU A 217 -12.92 -2.43 -17.07
C LEU A 217 -13.29 -2.90 -15.65
N ASN A 218 -13.30 -4.22 -15.47
CA ASN A 218 -13.46 -4.83 -14.16
C ASN A 218 -12.17 -4.73 -13.31
N ASP A 219 -12.23 -5.16 -12.06
CA ASP A 219 -11.11 -5.00 -11.13
C ASP A 219 -9.93 -5.93 -11.50
N ASP A 220 -10.18 -7.15 -12.01
CA ASP A 220 -9.14 -8.05 -12.53
C ASP A 220 -8.43 -7.45 -13.74
N GLN A 221 -9.20 -6.90 -14.70
CA GLN A 221 -8.68 -6.22 -15.90
C GLN A 221 -7.84 -4.99 -15.51
N LYS A 222 -8.34 -4.15 -14.58
CA LYS A 222 -7.59 -2.98 -14.07
C LYS A 222 -6.30 -3.39 -13.38
N THR A 223 -6.34 -4.45 -12.59
CA THR A 223 -5.17 -4.97 -11.88
C THR A 223 -4.11 -5.45 -12.87
N LEU A 224 -4.52 -6.23 -13.89
CA LEU A 224 -3.60 -6.72 -14.91
C LEU A 224 -2.99 -5.58 -15.75
N VAL A 225 -3.79 -4.58 -16.15
CA VAL A 225 -3.31 -3.34 -16.80
C VAL A 225 -2.30 -2.61 -15.93
N SER A 226 -2.59 -2.47 -14.63
CA SER A 226 -1.73 -1.75 -13.70
C SER A 226 -0.35 -2.42 -13.57
N PHE A 227 -0.31 -3.76 -13.44
CA PHE A 227 0.95 -4.50 -13.42
C PHE A 227 1.67 -4.46 -14.76
N SER A 228 0.95 -4.56 -15.89
CA SER A 228 1.54 -4.46 -17.22
C SER A 228 2.22 -3.10 -17.44
N LYS A 229 1.55 -2.01 -17.07
CA LYS A 229 2.13 -0.66 -17.11
C LYS A 229 3.32 -0.50 -16.16
N MET A 230 3.24 -1.08 -14.97
CA MET A 230 4.33 -1.06 -14.01
C MET A 230 5.60 -1.70 -14.58
N TYR A 231 5.47 -2.86 -15.23
CA TYR A 231 6.60 -3.52 -15.89
C TYR A 231 7.08 -2.77 -17.13
N ASP A 232 6.18 -2.24 -17.98
CA ASP A 232 6.56 -1.40 -19.11
C ASP A 232 7.39 -0.20 -18.65
N ASN A 233 6.92 0.54 -17.66
CA ASN A 233 7.63 1.67 -17.09
C ASN A 233 9.01 1.29 -16.55
N ALA A 234 9.15 0.09 -15.96
CA ALA A 234 10.44 -0.38 -15.48
C ALA A 234 11.40 -0.72 -16.62
N TYR A 235 10.92 -1.35 -17.69
CA TYR A 235 11.73 -1.64 -18.89
C TYR A 235 12.15 -0.38 -19.65
N GLU A 236 11.34 0.67 -19.64
CA GLU A 236 11.62 1.94 -20.33
C GLU A 236 12.53 2.87 -19.52
N THR A 237 12.79 2.57 -18.26
CA THR A 237 13.64 3.39 -17.39
C THR A 237 15.11 3.24 -17.77
N THR A 238 15.88 4.32 -17.73
CA THR A 238 17.35 4.30 -17.94
C THR A 238 18.09 3.42 -16.93
N GLU A 239 17.52 3.23 -15.75
CA GLU A 239 18.03 2.38 -14.66
C GLU A 239 17.30 1.03 -14.61
N CYS A 240 16.90 0.49 -15.80
CA CYS A 240 16.24 -0.80 -15.90
C CYS A 240 17.04 -1.88 -15.16
N PRO A 241 16.41 -2.64 -14.23
CA PRO A 241 17.09 -3.70 -13.51
C PRO A 241 17.37 -4.91 -14.41
N ALA A 242 18.27 -5.80 -13.97
CA ALA A 242 18.55 -7.04 -14.68
C ALA A 242 17.31 -7.96 -14.75
N GLU A 243 17.26 -8.84 -15.75
CA GLU A 243 16.09 -9.70 -16.01
C GLU A 243 15.73 -10.62 -14.83
N GLU A 244 16.72 -11.08 -14.07
CA GLU A 244 16.50 -11.88 -12.87
C GLU A 244 15.69 -11.16 -11.80
N VAL A 245 15.82 -9.82 -11.73
CA VAL A 245 15.07 -8.99 -10.78
C VAL A 245 13.59 -8.96 -11.13
N PHE A 246 13.24 -8.95 -12.41
CA PHE A 246 11.84 -9.00 -12.86
C PHE A 246 11.15 -10.32 -12.49
N LYS A 247 11.91 -11.43 -12.36
CA LYS A 247 11.38 -12.75 -12.01
C LYS A 247 11.14 -12.96 -10.51
N ASP A 248 11.76 -12.13 -9.66
CA ASP A 248 11.62 -12.17 -8.20
C ASP A 248 10.85 -10.94 -7.71
N ASP A 249 9.61 -11.13 -7.27
CA ASP A 249 8.72 -10.04 -6.84
C ASP A 249 9.30 -9.21 -5.68
N ASP A 250 10.00 -9.85 -4.73
CA ASP A 250 10.58 -9.14 -3.60
C ASP A 250 11.81 -8.30 -4.03
N MET A 251 12.61 -8.79 -4.99
CA MET A 251 13.73 -8.02 -5.56
C MET A 251 13.21 -6.85 -6.41
N PHE A 252 12.18 -7.09 -7.21
CA PHE A 252 11.56 -6.04 -8.04
C PHE A 252 10.92 -4.94 -7.17
N ASP A 253 10.19 -5.33 -6.11
CA ASP A 253 9.67 -4.38 -5.13
C ASP A 253 10.79 -3.57 -4.47
N GLY A 254 11.91 -4.22 -4.13
CA GLY A 254 13.08 -3.56 -3.57
C GLY A 254 13.68 -2.51 -4.50
N TRP A 255 13.77 -2.83 -5.81
CA TRP A 255 14.19 -1.86 -6.83
C TRP A 255 13.22 -0.68 -6.92
N MET A 256 11.90 -0.95 -6.99
CA MET A 256 10.87 0.09 -7.05
C MET A 256 10.91 1.03 -5.84
N LEU A 257 11.08 0.48 -4.64
CA LEU A 257 11.21 1.24 -3.40
C LEU A 257 12.48 2.11 -3.40
N LEU A 258 13.59 1.58 -3.90
CA LEU A 258 14.84 2.34 -4.03
C LEU A 258 14.67 3.51 -5.00
N GLN A 259 14.09 3.28 -6.18
CA GLN A 259 13.77 4.31 -7.16
C GLN A 259 12.84 5.39 -6.58
N LYS A 260 11.84 4.99 -5.81
CA LYS A 260 10.95 5.93 -5.12
C LYS A 260 11.73 6.79 -4.12
N LYS A 261 12.58 6.20 -3.27
CA LYS A 261 13.42 6.92 -2.31
C LYS A 261 14.37 7.89 -3.00
N GLN A 262 14.99 7.49 -4.11
CA GLN A 262 15.86 8.38 -4.91
C GLN A 262 15.08 9.58 -5.43
N ARG A 263 13.94 9.37 -6.10
CA ARG A 263 13.10 10.47 -6.61
C ARG A 263 12.60 11.41 -5.51
N GLU A 264 12.28 10.89 -4.32
CA GLU A 264 11.90 11.72 -3.17
C GLU A 264 13.09 12.55 -2.66
N ASN A 265 14.28 11.97 -2.62
CA ASN A 265 15.50 12.69 -2.25
C ASN A 265 15.87 13.76 -3.29
N ASP A 266 15.77 13.45 -4.58
CA ASP A 266 16.02 14.42 -5.66
C ASP A 266 15.04 15.61 -5.60
N LYS A 267 13.75 15.33 -5.35
CA LYS A 267 12.77 16.41 -5.14
C LYS A 267 13.09 17.26 -3.93
N LYS A 268 13.50 16.65 -2.81
CA LYS A 268 13.93 17.37 -1.62
C LYS A 268 15.16 18.23 -1.92
N GLN A 269 16.13 17.67 -2.64
CA GLN A 269 17.33 18.40 -3.04
C GLN A 269 16.99 19.59 -3.95
N GLN A 270 16.15 19.37 -4.97
CA GLN A 270 15.67 20.44 -5.84
C GLN A 270 14.93 21.55 -5.08
N GLU A 271 14.14 21.18 -4.09
CA GLU A 271 13.43 22.14 -3.24
C GLU A 271 14.42 22.91 -2.35
N LEU A 272 15.43 22.23 -1.78
CA LEU A 272 16.51 22.86 -1.05
C LEU A 272 17.28 23.85 -1.93
N ASP A 273 17.65 23.42 -3.16
CA ASP A 273 18.38 24.27 -4.11
C ASP A 273 17.54 25.50 -4.54
N ARG A 274 16.20 25.30 -4.67
CA ARG A 274 15.28 26.41 -4.96
C ARG A 274 15.21 27.41 -3.83
N ILE A 275 15.15 26.94 -2.57
CA ILE A 275 15.09 27.79 -1.37
C ILE A 275 16.42 28.47 -1.11
N ALA A 276 17.53 27.74 -1.28
CA ALA A 276 18.87 28.21 -1.01
C ALA A 276 19.42 29.22 -2.06
N GLY A 277 18.84 29.20 -3.28
CA GLY A 277 19.33 30.00 -4.41
C GLY A 277 20.62 29.47 -5.01
N LYS A 278 20.96 29.95 -6.23
CA LYS A 278 22.12 29.49 -7.02
C LYS A 278 23.51 29.79 -6.42
N HIS A 279 23.59 30.46 -5.28
CA HIS A 279 24.86 30.90 -4.69
C HIS A 279 25.44 29.99 -3.60
N ASN A 280 24.90 28.77 -3.46
CA ASN A 280 25.12 27.96 -2.26
C ASN A 280 26.10 26.79 -2.39
N ASP A 281 26.86 26.71 -3.49
CA ASP A 281 27.86 25.63 -3.69
C ASP A 281 29.02 25.65 -2.68
N SER A 282 29.14 26.71 -1.86
CA SER A 282 30.20 26.88 -0.87
C SER A 282 29.71 27.14 0.57
N ALA A 283 28.42 27.29 0.82
CA ALA A 283 27.89 27.62 2.14
C ALA A 283 27.36 26.38 2.84
N GLY A 284 27.94 26.00 3.97
CA GLY A 284 27.45 24.88 4.80
C GLY A 284 26.07 25.10 5.48
N GLU A 285 25.53 26.33 5.41
CA GLU A 285 24.24 26.73 5.98
C GLU A 285 23.60 27.84 5.19
N VAL A 286 22.26 27.74 5.01
CA VAL A 286 21.44 28.79 4.40
C VAL A 286 20.38 29.22 5.41
N PHE A 287 20.29 30.53 5.62
CA PHE A 287 19.26 31.14 6.42
C PHE A 287 18.04 31.44 5.53
N VAL A 288 16.90 30.81 5.82
CA VAL A 288 15.65 31.06 5.12
C VAL A 288 14.67 31.70 6.12
N VAL A 289 14.11 32.83 5.74
CA VAL A 289 13.06 33.48 6.54
C VAL A 289 11.74 32.82 6.18
N ALA A 290 11.10 32.17 7.17
CA ALA A 290 9.76 31.62 7.02
C ALA A 290 8.73 32.70 7.31
N GLU A 291 7.80 32.94 6.39
CA GLU A 291 6.75 33.94 6.54
C GLU A 291 5.50 33.33 7.24
N THR A 292 5.31 32.02 7.11
CA THR A 292 4.17 31.29 7.69
C THR A 292 4.62 30.12 8.56
N PRO A 293 3.79 29.65 9.54
CA PRO A 293 4.08 28.44 10.30
C PRO A 293 4.26 27.18 9.42
N GLU A 294 3.53 27.12 8.29
CA GLU A 294 3.61 25.99 7.33
C GLU A 294 4.97 25.98 6.62
N ASP A 295 5.56 27.15 6.33
CA ASP A 295 6.90 27.25 5.78
C ASP A 295 7.96 26.75 6.77
N VAL A 296 7.78 27.02 8.07
CA VAL A 296 8.65 26.50 9.13
C VAL A 296 8.65 24.97 9.14
N ASP A 297 7.47 24.35 9.11
CA ASP A 297 7.33 22.90 9.11
C ASP A 297 7.94 22.30 7.83
N ARG A 298 7.73 22.95 6.69
CA ARG A 298 8.30 22.54 5.40
C ARG A 298 9.82 22.61 5.41
N ILE A 299 10.41 23.72 5.85
CA ILE A 299 11.88 23.91 5.96
C ILE A 299 12.46 22.89 6.95
N GLN A 300 11.80 22.67 8.11
CA GLN A 300 12.25 21.68 9.07
C GLN A 300 12.17 20.24 8.53
N SER A 301 11.22 19.94 7.64
CA SER A 301 11.11 18.62 7.04
C SER A 301 12.26 18.30 6.06
N LEU A 302 12.88 19.32 5.48
CA LEU A 302 14.00 19.20 4.56
C LEU A 302 15.34 18.91 5.29
N ASN A 303 15.44 19.28 6.56
CA ASN A 303 16.64 19.09 7.36
C ASN A 303 16.77 17.63 7.83
N ASP A 304 18.02 17.13 7.89
CA ASP A 304 18.29 15.83 8.49
C ASP A 304 18.17 15.87 10.04
N ALA A 305 18.28 14.70 10.68
CA ALA A 305 18.13 14.59 12.13
C ALA A 305 19.23 15.32 12.91
N GLY A 306 20.44 15.44 12.35
CA GLY A 306 21.57 16.18 12.92
C GLY A 306 21.29 17.67 12.91
N THR A 307 20.98 18.21 11.75
CA THR A 307 20.64 19.63 11.55
C THR A 307 19.45 20.07 12.39
N ARG A 308 18.40 19.22 12.52
CA ARG A 308 17.26 19.52 13.40
C ARG A 308 17.66 19.63 14.88
N ARG A 309 18.58 18.78 15.35
CA ARG A 309 19.10 18.87 16.74
C ARG A 309 19.89 20.17 16.96
N GLU A 310 20.73 20.55 16.02
CA GLU A 310 21.48 21.81 16.09
C GLU A 310 20.55 23.03 16.07
N LEU A 311 19.55 23.06 15.19
CA LEU A 311 18.54 24.10 15.15
C LEU A 311 17.77 24.21 16.48
N ASN A 312 17.35 23.10 17.05
CA ASN A 312 16.65 23.10 18.33
C ASN A 312 17.53 23.60 19.50
N GLN A 313 18.85 23.28 19.48
CA GLN A 313 19.79 23.81 20.45
C GLN A 313 19.96 25.33 20.30
N ARG A 314 20.04 25.83 19.07
CA ARG A 314 20.11 27.27 18.78
C ARG A 314 18.84 28.02 19.20
N VAL A 315 17.66 27.45 18.91
CA VAL A 315 16.38 28.02 19.33
C VAL A 315 16.29 28.07 20.85
N LYS A 316 16.74 27.02 21.54
CA LYS A 316 16.81 27.00 23.02
C LYS A 316 17.75 28.09 23.54
N TYR A 317 18.95 28.21 22.96
CA TYR A 317 19.92 29.24 23.34
C TYR A 317 19.35 30.65 23.14
N ILE A 318 18.68 30.93 22.01
CA ILE A 318 18.05 32.22 21.72
C ILE A 318 16.92 32.51 22.71
N LYS A 319 16.11 31.51 23.08
CA LYS A 319 15.05 31.64 24.10
C LYS A 319 15.61 31.98 25.49
N ASP A 320 16.73 31.36 25.85
CA ASP A 320 17.34 31.53 27.16
C ASP A 320 18.16 32.84 27.30
N GLN A 321 18.79 33.29 26.20
CA GLN A 321 19.68 34.44 26.16
C GLN A 321 19.07 35.69 25.50
N GLY A 322 17.88 35.55 24.88
CA GLY A 322 17.27 36.63 24.09
C GLY A 322 17.81 36.70 22.66
N SER A 323 17.50 37.80 21.95
CA SER A 323 17.92 38.01 20.56
C SER A 323 19.43 38.22 20.47
N VAL A 324 20.07 37.48 19.54
CA VAL A 324 21.51 37.66 19.22
C VAL A 324 21.62 38.61 18.03
N GLN A 325 22.48 39.65 18.18
CA GLN A 325 22.79 40.54 17.06
C GLN A 325 23.59 39.78 16.00
N GLU A 326 23.37 40.06 14.71
CA GLU A 326 23.94 39.34 13.59
C GLU A 326 25.47 39.27 13.64
N GLN A 327 26.13 40.33 14.10
CA GLN A 327 27.60 40.40 14.27
C GLN A 327 28.16 39.36 15.25
N TYR A 328 27.38 38.85 16.21
CA TYR A 328 27.80 37.84 17.18
C TYR A 328 27.42 36.41 16.80
N LEU A 329 26.67 36.20 15.71
CA LEU A 329 26.29 34.87 15.25
C LEU A 329 27.47 33.90 15.06
N PRO A 330 28.63 34.30 14.52
CA PRO A 330 29.79 33.41 14.40
C PRO A 330 30.38 32.96 15.74
N GLU A 331 30.34 33.85 16.75
CA GLU A 331 30.83 33.52 18.10
C GLU A 331 29.90 32.59 18.83
N VAL A 332 28.58 32.81 18.73
CA VAL A 332 27.54 31.93 19.27
C VAL A 332 27.63 30.53 18.64
N LYS A 333 27.88 30.45 17.31
CA LYS A 333 28.08 29.17 16.63
C LYS A 333 29.29 28.41 17.17
N ARG A 334 30.42 29.09 17.38
CA ARG A 334 31.63 28.48 17.96
C ARG A 334 31.42 28.00 19.38
N GLU A 335 30.70 28.76 20.19
CA GLU A 335 30.33 28.39 21.57
C GLU A 335 29.45 27.16 21.63
N LEU A 336 28.37 27.11 20.83
CA LEU A 336 27.48 25.95 20.73
C LEU A 336 28.23 24.70 20.24
N THR A 337 29.12 24.82 19.26
CA THR A 337 29.95 23.71 18.76
C THR A 337 30.89 23.21 19.86
N ARG A 338 31.49 24.11 20.64
CA ARG A 338 32.35 23.76 21.78
C ARG A 338 31.56 23.00 22.88
N GLN A 339 30.37 23.52 23.25
CA GLN A 339 29.52 22.90 24.24
C GLN A 339 29.06 21.50 23.80
N ALA A 340 28.70 21.33 22.53
CA ALA A 340 28.33 20.02 21.99
C ALA A 340 29.51 19.03 22.03
N ALA A 341 30.74 19.49 21.70
CA ALA A 341 31.93 18.66 21.79
C ALA A 341 32.28 18.27 23.22
N GLU A 342 32.12 19.18 24.20
CA GLU A 342 32.33 18.90 25.62
C GLU A 342 31.26 17.91 26.16
N GLN A 343 30.00 18.07 25.80
CA GLN A 343 28.94 17.12 26.18
C GLN A 343 29.23 15.73 25.60
N PHE A 344 29.68 15.63 24.37
CA PHE A 344 30.07 14.38 23.74
C PHE A 344 31.26 13.72 24.44
N LYS A 345 32.30 14.51 24.80
CA LYS A 345 33.45 14.00 25.59
C LYS A 345 33.02 13.51 26.97
N ASN A 346 32.11 14.22 27.62
CA ASN A 346 31.62 13.82 28.94
C ASN A 346 30.74 12.56 28.87
N SER A 347 29.97 12.37 27.81
CA SER A 347 29.17 11.16 27.56
C SER A 347 30.02 9.91 27.31
N ILE A 348 31.24 10.07 26.77
CA ILE A 348 32.20 8.98 26.55
C ILE A 348 33.00 8.67 27.84
N ARG A 349 33.27 9.68 28.70
CA ARG A 349 34.00 9.50 29.95
C ARG A 349 33.16 8.98 31.09
N GLY A 350 31.84 9.02 30.98
CA GLY A 350 30.87 8.52 31.97
C GLY A 350 30.42 7.07 31.77
N LYS A 351 31.07 6.35 30.86
CA LYS A 351 31.01 4.91 30.69
C LYS A 351 32.38 4.32 31.03
#